data_8c39262c7817ea2b74e52a82a50e3f6b
#
_entry.id   8c39262c7817ea2b74e52a82a50e3f6b
#
_cell.length_a   1.000
_cell.length_b   1.000
_cell.length_c   1.000
_cell.angle_alpha   90.00
_cell.angle_beta   90.00
_cell.angle_gamma   90.00
#
_symmetry.space_group_name_H-M   'P 1'
#
loop_
_entity.id
_entity.type
_entity.pdbx_description
1 polymer ?
#
loop_
_entity_poly.entity_id
_entity_poly.type
_entity_poly.pdbx_seq_one_letter_code
_entity_poly.pdbx_strand_id
1 'polypeptide(L)'
;MNSARISELFKTYPKTNLYWGIYSANAANKANPDLGIAVAKKLVKRAVDRNRIKRMIRSLVWAAQATDLKRDVVVRLKKPVGQHTRGRLRRKERSLLRSQVAELI
;
A
#
# COMPACT_ATOMS: atom_id res chain seq x y z
N MET A 1 7.68 3.61 -9.30
CA MET A 1 6.60 4.38 -9.98
C MET A 1 6.88 5.87 -9.82
N ASN A 2 6.78 6.65 -10.88
CA ASN A 2 7.03 8.09 -10.80
C ASN A 2 5.79 8.88 -10.34
N SER A 3 5.99 10.16 -10.01
CA SER A 3 4.93 11.02 -9.47
C SER A 3 3.77 11.22 -10.44
N ALA A 4 4.04 11.33 -11.74
CA ALA A 4 3.01 11.51 -12.77
C ALA A 4 2.09 10.30 -12.83
N ARG A 5 2.64 9.10 -12.78
CA ARG A 5 1.86 7.85 -12.79
C ARG A 5 1.04 7.68 -11.52
N ILE A 6 1.60 8.03 -10.37
CA ILE A 6 0.88 8.01 -9.08
C ILE A 6 -0.32 8.96 -9.15
N SER A 7 -0.13 10.17 -9.68
CA SER A 7 -1.22 11.15 -9.86
C SER A 7 -2.32 10.64 -10.79
N GLU A 8 -1.96 9.96 -11.87
CA GLU A 8 -2.94 9.32 -12.76
C GLU A 8 -3.76 8.25 -12.03
N LEU A 9 -3.10 7.41 -11.26
CA LEU A 9 -3.75 6.36 -10.51
C LEU A 9 -4.68 6.89 -9.42
N PHE A 10 -4.32 7.99 -8.77
CA PHE A 10 -5.19 8.64 -7.78
C PHE A 10 -6.49 9.19 -8.37
N LYS A 11 -6.58 9.36 -9.68
CA LYS A 11 -7.82 9.74 -10.37
C LYS A 11 -8.76 8.56 -10.60
N THR A 12 -8.29 7.33 -10.44
CA THR A 12 -9.12 6.14 -10.57
C THR A 12 -9.96 5.93 -9.31
N TYR A 13 -11.01 5.12 -9.41
CA TYR A 13 -11.86 4.81 -8.27
C TYR A 13 -11.20 3.77 -7.37
N PRO A 14 -10.86 4.11 -6.12
CA PRO A 14 -10.13 3.18 -5.24
C PRO A 14 -11.03 2.15 -4.58
N LYS A 15 -10.45 0.99 -4.24
CA LYS A 15 -11.00 0.09 -3.23
C LYS A 15 -10.46 0.57 -1.88
N THR A 16 -11.35 0.79 -0.92
CA THR A 16 -10.95 1.32 0.37
C THR A 16 -11.47 0.50 1.54
N ASN A 17 -10.77 0.55 2.64
CA ASN A 17 -11.24 0.12 3.95
C ASN A 17 -10.77 1.11 5.02
N LEU A 18 -10.79 0.73 6.29
CA LEU A 18 -10.45 1.63 7.40
C LEU A 18 -9.04 2.22 7.29
N TYR A 19 -8.05 1.39 6.95
CA TYR A 19 -6.63 1.80 6.92
C TYR A 19 -6.11 2.13 5.52
N TRP A 20 -6.68 1.53 4.46
CA TRP A 20 -6.05 1.51 3.15
C TRP A 20 -6.95 2.00 2.03
N GLY A 21 -6.33 2.59 1.01
CA GLY A 21 -6.92 2.80 -0.30
C GLY A 21 -6.02 2.16 -1.35
N ILE A 22 -6.60 1.36 -2.24
CA ILE A 22 -5.88 0.72 -3.34
C ILE A 22 -6.40 1.25 -4.65
N TYR A 23 -5.52 1.90 -5.40
CA TYR A 23 -5.78 2.47 -6.72
C TYR A 23 -5.11 1.59 -7.76
N SER A 24 -5.82 1.21 -8.80
CA SER A 24 -5.25 0.35 -9.84
C SER A 24 -5.73 0.73 -11.22
N ALA A 25 -4.89 0.49 -12.21
CA ALA A 25 -5.18 0.66 -13.63
C ALA A 25 -4.41 -0.38 -14.43
N ASN A 26 -4.78 -0.58 -15.69
CA ASN A 26 -4.02 -1.46 -16.56
C ASN A 26 -2.55 -1.04 -16.59
N ALA A 27 -1.64 -2.00 -16.54
CA ALA A 27 -0.21 -1.71 -16.56
C ALA A 27 0.17 -0.99 -17.85
N ALA A 28 0.88 0.14 -17.71
CA ALA A 28 1.43 0.87 -18.85
C ALA A 28 2.44 -0.01 -19.61
N ASN A 29 3.18 -0.83 -18.88
CA ASN A 29 4.06 -1.85 -19.44
C ASN A 29 3.62 -3.21 -18.90
N LYS A 30 2.98 -4.03 -19.72
CA LYS A 30 2.46 -5.35 -19.32
C LYS A 30 3.53 -6.33 -18.89
N ALA A 31 4.77 -6.17 -19.37
CA ALA A 31 5.89 -7.00 -18.95
C ALA A 31 6.39 -6.66 -17.55
N ASN A 32 6.18 -5.40 -17.11
CA ASN A 32 6.65 -4.85 -15.83
C ASN A 32 5.55 -4.02 -15.17
N PRO A 33 4.54 -4.65 -14.56
CA PRO A 33 3.57 -3.91 -13.77
C PRO A 33 4.26 -3.21 -12.60
N ASP A 34 3.82 -2.00 -12.28
CA ASP A 34 4.48 -1.14 -11.31
C ASP A 34 3.67 -1.03 -10.00
N LEU A 35 4.38 -0.79 -8.90
CA LEU A 35 3.80 -0.63 -7.58
C LEU A 35 4.28 0.66 -6.94
N GLY A 36 3.34 1.51 -6.56
CA GLY A 36 3.59 2.68 -5.73
C GLY A 36 3.04 2.45 -4.33
N ILE A 37 3.79 2.88 -3.32
CA ILE A 37 3.36 2.75 -1.93
C ILE A 37 3.43 4.13 -1.29
N ALA A 38 2.27 4.65 -0.85
CA ALA A 38 2.15 5.95 -0.22
C ALA A 38 1.93 5.77 1.29
N VAL A 39 3.01 5.85 2.05
CA VAL A 39 3.01 5.80 3.52
C VAL A 39 3.59 7.11 4.03
N ALA A 40 2.73 8.07 4.34
CA ALA A 40 3.15 9.40 4.75
C ALA A 40 3.88 9.39 6.09
N LYS A 41 4.92 10.20 6.22
CA LYS A 41 5.70 10.34 7.44
C LYS A 41 4.85 10.77 8.63
N LYS A 42 3.85 11.60 8.42
CA LYS A 42 2.91 12.05 9.46
C LYS A 42 2.02 10.92 10.00
N LEU A 43 1.80 9.87 9.21
CA LEU A 43 0.98 8.72 9.60
C LEU A 43 1.81 7.59 10.22
N VAL A 44 3.07 7.44 9.80
CA VAL A 44 4.00 6.46 10.37
C VAL A 44 5.30 7.20 10.68
N LYS A 45 5.49 7.55 11.94
CA LYS A 45 6.55 8.46 12.36
C LYS A 45 7.96 7.87 12.26
N ARG A 46 8.11 6.56 12.46
CA ARG A 46 9.41 5.90 12.47
C ARG A 46 9.76 5.34 11.10
N ALA A 47 10.96 5.68 10.61
CA ALA A 47 11.45 5.21 9.31
C ALA A 47 11.51 3.67 9.22
N VAL A 48 11.91 3.00 10.30
CA VAL A 48 11.97 1.53 10.35
C VAL A 48 10.58 0.91 10.18
N ASP A 49 9.56 1.52 10.73
CA ASP A 49 8.18 1.05 10.62
C ASP A 49 7.63 1.29 9.21
N ARG A 50 7.93 2.44 8.60
CA ARG A 50 7.58 2.69 7.20
C ARG A 50 8.18 1.64 6.28
N ASN A 51 9.43 1.29 6.48
CA ASN A 51 10.11 0.27 5.68
C ASN A 51 9.48 -1.12 5.86
N ARG A 52 9.12 -1.47 7.08
CA ARG A 52 8.42 -2.74 7.38
C ARG A 52 7.07 -2.82 6.67
N ILE A 53 6.30 -1.75 6.72
CA ILE A 53 5.00 -1.66 6.04
C ILE A 53 5.19 -1.79 4.52
N LYS A 54 6.15 -1.08 3.95
CA LYS A 54 6.44 -1.14 2.51
C LYS A 54 6.83 -2.55 2.05
N ARG A 55 7.67 -3.25 2.83
CA ARG A 55 8.06 -4.64 2.52
C ARG A 55 6.85 -5.57 2.55
N MET A 56 6.01 -5.42 3.54
CA MET A 56 4.80 -6.21 3.70
C MET A 56 3.85 -6.03 2.52
N ILE A 57 3.59 -4.79 2.13
CA ILE A 57 2.73 -4.45 0.98
C ILE A 57 3.33 -5.02 -0.31
N ARG A 58 4.62 -4.81 -0.53
CA ARG A 58 5.31 -5.29 -1.73
C ARG A 58 5.18 -6.81 -1.86
N SER A 59 5.38 -7.54 -0.78
CA SER A 59 5.24 -9.00 -0.73
C SER A 59 3.81 -9.44 -1.06
N LEU A 60 2.81 -8.80 -0.47
CA LEU A 60 1.40 -9.14 -0.68
C LEU A 60 0.94 -8.84 -2.12
N VAL A 61 1.33 -7.69 -2.66
CA VAL A 61 0.95 -7.29 -4.02
C VAL A 61 1.61 -8.17 -5.07
N TRP A 62 2.91 -8.47 -4.91
CA TRP A 62 3.60 -9.35 -5.85
C TRP A 62 3.03 -10.77 -5.84
N ALA A 63 2.66 -11.29 -4.68
CA ALA A 63 2.00 -12.59 -4.57
C ALA A 63 0.63 -12.60 -5.29
N ALA A 64 -0.14 -11.53 -5.15
CA ALA A 64 -1.44 -11.38 -5.81
C ALA A 64 -1.30 -11.24 -7.33
N GLN A 65 -0.27 -10.54 -7.80
CA GLN A 65 -0.01 -10.33 -9.24
C GLN A 65 0.63 -11.55 -9.93
N ALA A 66 1.04 -12.56 -9.20
CA ALA A 66 1.49 -13.83 -9.77
C ALA A 66 0.36 -14.54 -10.53
N THR A 67 -0.89 -14.19 -10.28
CA THR A 67 -2.04 -14.55 -11.09
C THR A 67 -2.25 -13.53 -12.21
N ASP A 68 -2.90 -13.86 -13.29
CA ASP A 68 -2.96 -13.23 -14.62
C ASP A 68 -3.23 -11.71 -14.73
N LEU A 69 -3.59 -11.01 -13.68
CA LEU A 69 -3.92 -9.59 -13.74
C LEU A 69 -2.71 -8.70 -13.47
N LYS A 70 -2.04 -8.30 -14.55
CA LYS A 70 -0.93 -7.35 -14.46
C LYS A 70 -1.49 -5.92 -14.48
N ARG A 71 -1.48 -5.28 -13.33
CA ARG A 71 -1.97 -3.92 -13.16
C ARG A 71 -0.94 -3.07 -12.43
N ASP A 72 -0.90 -1.80 -12.76
CA ASP A 72 -0.20 -0.81 -11.94
C ASP A 72 -1.07 -0.52 -10.72
N VAL A 73 -0.47 -0.55 -9.54
CA VAL A 73 -1.18 -0.43 -8.27
C VAL A 73 -0.50 0.62 -7.40
N VAL A 74 -1.29 1.49 -6.78
CA VAL A 74 -0.83 2.36 -5.69
C VAL A 74 -1.60 2.00 -4.43
N VAL A 75 -0.85 1.66 -3.37
CA VAL A 75 -1.41 1.38 -2.05
C VAL A 75 -1.13 2.57 -1.15
N ARG A 76 -2.19 3.17 -0.63
CA ARG A 76 -2.10 4.37 0.22
C ARG A 76 -2.60 4.09 1.62
N LEU A 77 -1.78 4.40 2.61
CA LEU A 77 -2.21 4.38 4.02
C LEU A 77 -3.04 5.63 4.30
N LYS A 78 -4.22 5.44 4.88
CA LYS A 78 -5.19 6.51 5.14
C LYS A 78 -5.23 6.96 6.61
N LYS A 79 -4.81 6.11 7.53
CA LYS A 79 -4.99 6.31 8.96
C LYS A 79 -3.66 6.25 9.71
N PRO A 80 -3.46 7.08 10.75
CA PRO A 80 -2.25 7.02 11.55
C PRO A 80 -2.08 5.67 12.25
N VAL A 81 -0.83 5.21 12.37
CA VAL A 81 -0.47 4.03 13.15
C VAL A 81 0.32 4.45 14.39
N GLY A 82 0.34 3.58 15.39
CA GLY A 82 1.08 3.83 16.62
C GLY A 82 0.47 4.90 17.53
N GLN A 83 -0.82 5.19 17.38
CA GLN A 83 -1.51 6.22 18.18
C GLN A 83 -1.50 5.92 19.67
N HIS A 84 -1.57 4.64 20.05
CA HIS A 84 -1.59 4.20 21.45
C HIS A 84 -0.25 3.64 21.92
N THR A 85 0.79 3.75 21.12
CA THR A 85 2.11 3.16 21.35
C THR A 85 3.25 4.14 21.12
N ARG A 86 3.00 5.43 21.29
CA ARG A 86 3.97 6.52 21.10
C ARG A 86 4.66 6.49 19.74
N GLY A 87 3.90 6.23 18.68
CA GLY A 87 4.40 6.20 17.30
C GLY A 87 5.02 4.89 16.87
N ARG A 88 5.03 3.87 17.72
CA ARG A 88 5.60 2.56 17.38
C ARG A 88 4.57 1.64 16.73
N LEU A 89 4.97 0.99 15.66
CA LEU A 89 4.18 -0.06 15.05
C LEU A 89 4.39 -1.38 15.80
N ARG A 90 3.42 -1.75 16.61
CA ARG A 90 3.45 -3.01 17.36
C ARG A 90 2.93 -4.16 16.51
N ARG A 91 3.27 -5.39 16.93
CA ARG A 91 2.92 -6.64 16.22
C ARG A 91 1.42 -6.76 15.93
N LYS A 92 0.58 -6.44 16.89
CA LYS A 92 -0.87 -6.52 16.80
C LYS A 92 -1.43 -5.60 15.70
N GLU A 93 -0.99 -4.35 15.70
CA GLU A 93 -1.38 -3.36 14.69
C GLU A 93 -0.83 -3.73 13.32
N ARG A 94 0.40 -4.23 13.24
CA ARG A 94 1.02 -4.69 12.00
C ARG A 94 0.24 -5.85 11.38
N SER A 95 -0.22 -6.80 12.19
CA SER A 95 -1.06 -7.90 11.73
C SER A 95 -2.40 -7.41 11.21
N LEU A 96 -2.99 -6.41 11.85
CA LEU A 96 -4.23 -5.79 11.42
C LEU A 96 -4.05 -5.07 10.08
N LEU A 97 -2.98 -4.29 9.93
CA LEU A 97 -2.65 -3.62 8.67
C LEU A 97 -2.50 -4.63 7.53
N ARG A 98 -1.79 -5.73 7.79
CA ARG A 98 -1.59 -6.80 6.81
C ARG A 98 -2.90 -7.42 6.36
N SER A 99 -3.78 -7.79 7.30
CA SER A 99 -5.05 -8.40 6.97
C SER A 99 -5.96 -7.46 6.20
N GLN A 100 -5.97 -6.18 6.50
CA GLN A 100 -6.77 -5.20 5.78
C GLN A 100 -6.27 -4.94 4.36
N VAL A 101 -4.97 -4.93 4.12
CA VAL A 101 -4.43 -4.87 2.76
C VAL A 101 -4.81 -6.13 1.98
N ALA A 102 -4.62 -7.28 2.58
CA ALA A 102 -4.95 -8.57 1.94
C ALA A 102 -6.42 -8.65 1.52
N GLU A 103 -7.31 -8.05 2.30
CA GLU A 103 -8.74 -7.96 2.01
C GLU A 103 -9.03 -7.22 0.70
N LEU A 104 -8.24 -6.23 0.35
CA LEU A 104 -8.44 -5.38 -0.82
C LEU A 104 -7.72 -5.87 -2.08
N ILE A 105 -6.77 -6.75 -1.93
CA ILE A 105 -5.98 -7.28 -3.07
C ILE A 105 -6.73 -8.47 -3.78
#